data_63c01a17c9aec7be42834d36f693a0e3
#
_entry.id   63c01a17c9aec7be42834d36f693a0e3
#
_cell.length_a   1.000
_cell.length_b   1.000
_cell.length_c   1.000
_cell.angle_alpha   90.00
_cell.angle_beta   90.00
_cell.angle_gamma   90.00
#
_symmetry.space_group_name_H-M   'P 1'
#
loop_
_entity.id
_entity.type
_entity.pdbx_description
1 polymer ?
#
loop_
_entity_poly.entity_id
_entity_poly.type
_entity_poly.pdbx_seq_one_letter_code
_entity_poly.pdbx_strand_id
1 'polypeptide(L)'
;RSRRRMTIAEAMRVLTDEEAALLVNEDEVKQQARAAVEQHGIVFLDEIDKIATRSEHGGADVSRQGVQRDLLPLVEGTTISTKYGMVKTDHILFIASGAFHLSRPSDLIPEMQGRFPIRVELESLSVEDFERILTATDACLTRQYIALLGTDGVTVDFTADGIRRLAEVAWSVNERTENIGARRLHTVMEKLLEDVSFDAGRHDSVLTVDAAYVDLRLGELSQSEDLARYVL
;
A
#
# COMPACT_ATOMS: atom_id res chain seq x y z
N ARG A 1 -1.32 -39.59 -14.28
CA ARG A 1 -0.83 -39.68 -12.85
C ARG A 1 0.65 -40.07 -12.90
N SER A 2 1.55 -39.17 -12.46
CA SER A 2 2.98 -39.47 -12.36
C SER A 2 3.24 -40.22 -11.04
N ARG A 3 4.01 -41.32 -11.12
CA ARG A 3 4.45 -42.05 -9.93
C ARG A 3 5.57 -41.24 -9.25
N ARG A 4 5.34 -40.75 -8.04
CA ARG A 4 6.35 -40.12 -7.18
C ARG A 4 6.77 -41.10 -6.09
N ARG A 5 8.08 -41.21 -5.83
CA ARG A 5 8.61 -41.87 -4.61
C ARG A 5 8.78 -40.82 -3.53
N MET A 6 8.21 -41.07 -2.37
CA MET A 6 8.27 -40.15 -1.22
C MET A 6 8.24 -40.95 0.07
N THR A 7 8.55 -40.32 1.19
CA THR A 7 8.44 -40.97 2.51
C THR A 7 6.97 -41.17 2.91
N ILE A 8 6.70 -42.09 3.85
CA ILE A 8 5.34 -42.34 4.34
C ILE A 8 4.72 -41.06 4.92
N ALA A 9 5.50 -40.27 5.66
CA ALA A 9 5.01 -39.02 6.25
C ALA A 9 4.62 -37.98 5.17
N GLU A 10 5.41 -37.84 4.12
CA GLU A 10 5.09 -36.98 2.98
C GLU A 10 3.87 -37.51 2.21
N ALA A 11 3.79 -38.82 1.99
CA ALA A 11 2.64 -39.43 1.33
C ALA A 11 1.34 -39.19 2.09
N MET A 12 1.35 -39.29 3.41
CA MET A 12 0.18 -39.01 4.25
C MET A 12 -0.25 -37.55 4.13
N ARG A 13 0.67 -36.58 4.10
CA ARG A 13 0.32 -35.16 3.88
C ARG A 13 -0.31 -34.95 2.50
N VAL A 14 0.34 -35.45 1.44
CA VAL A 14 -0.17 -35.29 0.06
C VAL A 14 -1.55 -35.92 -0.09
N LEU A 15 -1.76 -37.13 0.44
CA LEU A 15 -3.07 -37.80 0.39
C LEU A 15 -4.14 -37.06 1.21
N THR A 16 -3.76 -36.51 2.35
CA THR A 16 -4.68 -35.69 3.15
C THR A 16 -5.10 -34.43 2.39
N ASP A 17 -4.15 -33.75 1.75
CA ASP A 17 -4.42 -32.55 0.93
C ASP A 17 -5.27 -32.88 -0.30
N GLU A 18 -4.99 -34.01 -0.98
CA GLU A 18 -5.81 -34.49 -2.12
C GLU A 18 -7.24 -34.83 -1.70
N GLU A 19 -7.43 -35.55 -0.59
CA GLU A 19 -8.76 -35.88 -0.06
C GLU A 19 -9.51 -34.63 0.46
N ALA A 20 -8.82 -33.71 1.13
CA ALA A 20 -9.40 -32.44 1.54
C ALA A 20 -9.89 -31.62 0.35
N ALA A 21 -9.12 -31.59 -0.74
CA ALA A 21 -9.51 -30.90 -1.96
C ALA A 21 -10.76 -31.51 -2.62
N LEU A 22 -10.94 -32.84 -2.52
CA LEU A 22 -12.15 -33.52 -3.02
C LEU A 22 -13.42 -33.22 -2.20
N LEU A 23 -13.25 -32.83 -0.93
CA LEU A 23 -14.37 -32.44 -0.06
C LEU A 23 -14.85 -31.01 -0.34
N VAL A 24 -14.07 -30.20 -1.03
CA VAL A 24 -14.44 -28.83 -1.38
C VAL A 24 -15.23 -28.82 -2.69
N ASN A 25 -16.48 -28.36 -2.61
CA ASN A 25 -17.29 -28.12 -3.81
C ASN A 25 -16.95 -26.76 -4.42
N GLU A 26 -16.13 -26.76 -5.47
CA GLU A 26 -15.69 -25.51 -6.12
C GLU A 26 -16.85 -24.64 -6.63
N ASP A 27 -17.94 -25.24 -7.09
CA ASP A 27 -19.09 -24.49 -7.60
C ASP A 27 -19.85 -23.81 -6.47
N GLU A 28 -19.95 -24.46 -5.32
CA GLU A 28 -20.53 -23.86 -4.11
C GLU A 28 -19.66 -22.72 -3.60
N VAL A 29 -18.33 -22.88 -3.58
CA VAL A 29 -17.38 -21.81 -3.21
C VAL A 29 -17.53 -20.60 -4.13
N LYS A 30 -17.60 -20.82 -5.47
CA LYS A 30 -17.82 -19.74 -6.43
C LYS A 30 -19.15 -19.03 -6.23
N GLN A 31 -20.20 -19.79 -5.93
CA GLN A 31 -21.53 -19.23 -5.67
C GLN A 31 -21.54 -18.38 -4.39
N GLN A 32 -20.96 -18.88 -3.32
CA GLN A 32 -20.84 -18.14 -2.05
C GLN A 32 -19.97 -16.90 -2.23
N ALA A 33 -18.85 -17.00 -2.95
CA ALA A 33 -17.99 -15.87 -3.23
C ALA A 33 -18.71 -14.78 -4.01
N ARG A 34 -19.50 -15.13 -5.06
CA ARG A 34 -20.31 -14.16 -5.80
C ARG A 34 -21.33 -13.48 -4.89
N ALA A 35 -22.06 -14.24 -4.10
CA ALA A 35 -23.05 -13.70 -3.16
C ALA A 35 -22.40 -12.76 -2.14
N ALA A 36 -21.21 -13.11 -1.63
CA ALA A 36 -20.45 -12.27 -0.71
C ALA A 36 -19.99 -10.95 -1.37
N VAL A 37 -19.47 -10.99 -2.60
CA VAL A 37 -19.08 -9.80 -3.36
C VAL A 37 -20.29 -8.90 -3.63
N GLU A 38 -21.41 -9.46 -4.09
CA GLU A 38 -22.62 -8.69 -4.39
C GLU A 38 -23.22 -7.99 -3.17
N GLN A 39 -23.09 -8.56 -1.97
CA GLN A 39 -23.71 -8.04 -0.74
C GLN A 39 -22.74 -7.30 0.19
N HIS A 40 -21.45 -7.63 0.13
CA HIS A 40 -20.44 -7.14 1.09
C HIS A 40 -19.15 -6.67 0.38
N GLY A 41 -19.17 -6.57 -0.95
CA GLY A 41 -17.99 -6.16 -1.71
C GLY A 41 -17.61 -4.71 -1.44
N ILE A 42 -16.30 -4.43 -1.44
CA ILE A 42 -15.74 -3.09 -1.38
C ILE A 42 -14.79 -2.95 -2.56
N VAL A 43 -14.93 -1.85 -3.32
CA VAL A 43 -14.08 -1.51 -4.46
C VAL A 43 -13.40 -0.17 -4.19
N PHE A 44 -12.07 -0.15 -4.30
CA PHE A 44 -11.29 1.07 -4.24
C PHE A 44 -10.96 1.56 -5.64
N LEU A 45 -11.23 2.84 -5.90
CA LEU A 45 -10.86 3.57 -7.12
C LEU A 45 -9.78 4.58 -6.74
N ASP A 46 -8.52 4.20 -6.91
CA ASP A 46 -7.41 5.09 -6.58
C ASP A 46 -7.11 6.08 -7.72
N GLU A 47 -6.51 7.22 -7.38
CA GLU A 47 -6.11 8.29 -8.30
C GLU A 47 -7.27 8.82 -9.18
N ILE A 48 -8.49 8.95 -8.63
CA ILE A 48 -9.65 9.44 -9.38
C ILE A 48 -9.46 10.90 -9.86
N ASP A 49 -8.57 11.66 -9.25
CA ASP A 49 -8.17 13.00 -9.68
C ASP A 49 -7.51 13.02 -11.06
N LYS A 50 -6.91 11.90 -11.51
CA LYS A 50 -6.29 11.79 -12.84
C LYS A 50 -7.31 11.78 -13.98
N ILE A 51 -8.55 11.39 -13.70
CA ILE A 51 -9.65 11.42 -14.67
C ILE A 51 -10.54 12.66 -14.51
N ALA A 52 -10.32 13.49 -13.48
CA ALA A 52 -10.98 14.77 -13.36
C ALA A 52 -10.50 15.74 -14.47
N THR A 53 -11.40 16.48 -15.08
CA THR A 53 -11.10 17.37 -16.21
C THR A 53 -11.17 18.82 -15.78
N ARG A 54 -10.10 19.59 -16.07
CA ARG A 54 -10.17 21.06 -16.06
C ARG A 54 -10.61 21.54 -17.44
N SER A 55 -11.59 22.41 -17.47
CA SER A 55 -12.28 22.91 -18.68
C SER A 55 -11.41 23.75 -19.64
N GLU A 56 -10.09 23.82 -19.52
CA GLU A 56 -9.30 24.84 -20.21
C GLU A 56 -8.56 24.38 -21.49
N HIS A 57 -8.47 23.07 -21.81
CA HIS A 57 -7.74 22.60 -23.02
C HIS A 57 -8.42 21.40 -23.69
N GLY A 58 -9.05 21.66 -24.81
CA GLY A 58 -9.99 20.80 -25.51
C GLY A 58 -9.44 19.65 -26.35
N GLY A 59 -8.76 18.67 -25.78
CA GLY A 59 -8.36 17.47 -26.54
C GLY A 59 -8.23 16.23 -25.64
N ALA A 60 -7.46 16.33 -24.58
CA ALA A 60 -7.30 15.26 -23.59
C ALA A 60 -8.55 15.08 -22.69
N ASP A 61 -9.38 16.10 -22.59
CA ASP A 61 -10.56 16.15 -21.73
C ASP A 61 -11.66 15.17 -22.18
N VAL A 62 -11.85 14.98 -23.48
CA VAL A 62 -12.84 14.04 -24.03
C VAL A 62 -12.52 12.60 -23.60
N SER A 63 -11.24 12.22 -23.60
CA SER A 63 -10.80 10.89 -23.14
C SER A 63 -11.05 10.67 -21.65
N ARG A 64 -10.71 11.65 -20.81
CA ARG A 64 -10.91 11.57 -19.35
C ARG A 64 -12.39 11.51 -18.98
N GLN A 65 -13.24 12.33 -19.63
CA GLN A 65 -14.68 12.23 -19.46
C GLN A 65 -15.25 10.89 -19.94
N GLY A 66 -14.67 10.32 -21.00
CA GLY A 66 -15.00 8.96 -21.47
C GLY A 66 -14.79 7.93 -20.38
N VAL A 67 -13.62 7.92 -19.71
CA VAL A 67 -13.33 7.01 -18.60
C VAL A 67 -14.31 7.18 -17.44
N GLN A 68 -14.68 8.44 -17.08
CA GLN A 68 -15.67 8.67 -16.03
C GLN A 68 -17.04 8.08 -16.41
N ARG A 69 -17.46 8.23 -17.67
CA ARG A 69 -18.73 7.67 -18.18
C ARG A 69 -18.70 6.15 -18.24
N ASP A 70 -17.55 5.54 -18.50
CA ASP A 70 -17.39 4.08 -18.48
C ASP A 70 -17.44 3.51 -17.06
N LEU A 71 -16.94 4.25 -16.06
CA LEU A 71 -17.00 3.87 -14.65
C LEU A 71 -18.40 4.10 -14.03
N LEU A 72 -19.16 5.05 -14.55
CA LEU A 72 -20.44 5.46 -13.97
C LEU A 72 -21.44 4.29 -13.82
N PRO A 73 -21.66 3.42 -14.82
CA PRO A 73 -22.56 2.27 -14.68
C PRO A 73 -22.15 1.32 -13.54
N LEU A 74 -20.85 1.15 -13.29
CA LEU A 74 -20.35 0.31 -12.19
C LEU A 74 -20.77 0.86 -10.83
N VAL A 75 -20.64 2.19 -10.67
CA VAL A 75 -20.96 2.87 -9.41
C VAL A 75 -22.49 3.05 -9.24
N GLU A 76 -23.22 3.15 -10.34
CA GLU A 76 -24.68 3.26 -10.34
C GLU A 76 -25.41 1.95 -10.05
N GLY A 77 -24.76 0.83 -10.32
CA GLY A 77 -25.33 -0.50 -10.23
C GLY A 77 -25.56 -1.10 -11.63
N THR A 78 -24.85 -2.15 -11.93
CA THR A 78 -24.96 -2.90 -13.18
C THR A 78 -24.60 -4.37 -12.96
N THR A 79 -24.82 -5.17 -13.99
CA THR A 79 -24.37 -6.57 -13.99
C THR A 79 -23.16 -6.72 -14.89
N ILE A 80 -22.03 -7.15 -14.33
CA ILE A 80 -20.77 -7.36 -15.04
C ILE A 80 -20.49 -8.84 -15.22
N SER A 81 -19.87 -9.21 -16.34
CA SER A 81 -19.40 -10.57 -16.59
C SER A 81 -17.99 -10.75 -16.03
N THR A 82 -17.80 -11.77 -15.21
CA THR A 82 -16.51 -12.15 -14.65
C THR A 82 -16.18 -13.60 -15.00
N LYS A 83 -14.94 -14.01 -14.80
CA LYS A 83 -14.55 -15.43 -14.96
C LYS A 83 -15.28 -16.40 -14.01
N TYR A 84 -15.95 -15.87 -12.99
CA TYR A 84 -16.75 -16.64 -12.02
C TYR A 84 -18.26 -16.48 -12.22
N GLY A 85 -18.67 -15.86 -13.33
CA GLY A 85 -20.06 -15.60 -13.68
C GLY A 85 -20.47 -14.14 -13.57
N MET A 86 -21.76 -13.89 -13.70
CA MET A 86 -22.33 -12.54 -13.63
C MET A 86 -22.35 -12.06 -12.18
N VAL A 87 -21.96 -10.81 -11.96
CA VAL A 87 -21.91 -10.13 -10.65
C VAL A 87 -22.67 -8.81 -10.74
N LYS A 88 -23.57 -8.54 -9.79
CA LYS A 88 -24.29 -7.28 -9.65
C LYS A 88 -23.54 -6.34 -8.74
N THR A 89 -23.44 -5.07 -9.13
CA THR A 89 -22.68 -4.06 -8.37
C THR A 89 -23.55 -3.15 -7.48
N ASP A 90 -24.85 -3.38 -7.44
CA ASP A 90 -25.84 -2.50 -6.79
C ASP A 90 -25.58 -2.28 -5.29
N HIS A 91 -25.04 -3.28 -4.59
CA HIS A 91 -24.75 -3.21 -3.15
C HIS A 91 -23.26 -3.20 -2.81
N ILE A 92 -22.41 -3.01 -3.83
CA ILE A 92 -20.97 -2.87 -3.60
C ILE A 92 -20.67 -1.45 -3.11
N LEU A 93 -19.85 -1.34 -2.06
CA LEU A 93 -19.34 -0.06 -1.59
C LEU A 93 -18.17 0.39 -2.45
N PHE A 94 -18.29 1.57 -3.06
CA PHE A 94 -17.20 2.19 -3.81
C PHE A 94 -16.55 3.28 -2.97
N ILE A 95 -15.23 3.23 -2.84
CA ILE A 95 -14.42 4.22 -2.15
C ILE A 95 -13.43 4.79 -3.17
N ALA A 96 -13.54 6.07 -3.48
CA ALA A 96 -12.64 6.74 -4.40
C ALA A 96 -11.63 7.59 -3.63
N SER A 97 -10.36 7.55 -4.02
CA SER A 97 -9.28 8.36 -3.47
C SER A 97 -8.55 9.15 -4.56
N GLY A 98 -7.99 10.28 -4.20
CA GLY A 98 -7.21 11.12 -5.11
C GLY A 98 -6.58 12.28 -4.36
N ALA A 99 -5.42 12.72 -4.83
CA ALA A 99 -4.66 13.81 -4.21
C ALA A 99 -5.25 15.19 -4.52
N PHE A 100 -5.92 15.35 -5.66
CA PHE A 100 -6.56 16.59 -6.13
C PHE A 100 -5.68 17.86 -6.08
N HIS A 101 -4.34 17.70 -6.26
CA HIS A 101 -3.41 18.84 -6.26
C HIS A 101 -3.67 19.82 -7.40
N LEU A 102 -4.01 19.30 -8.58
CA LEU A 102 -4.25 20.09 -9.80
C LEU A 102 -5.71 20.18 -10.20
N SER A 103 -6.57 19.38 -9.64
CA SER A 103 -8.00 19.31 -9.90
C SER A 103 -8.76 19.35 -8.58
N ARG A 104 -10.09 19.44 -8.66
CA ARG A 104 -10.98 19.41 -7.50
C ARG A 104 -12.00 18.30 -7.66
N PRO A 105 -12.59 17.76 -6.58
CA PRO A 105 -13.69 16.82 -6.69
C PRO A 105 -14.88 17.35 -7.52
N SER A 106 -15.03 18.70 -7.60
CA SER A 106 -16.02 19.37 -8.44
C SER A 106 -15.72 19.33 -9.94
N ASP A 107 -14.52 18.91 -10.34
CA ASP A 107 -14.12 18.76 -11.75
C ASP A 107 -14.47 17.37 -12.30
N LEU A 108 -14.99 16.47 -11.46
CA LEU A 108 -15.65 15.24 -11.90
C LEU A 108 -17.01 15.57 -12.54
N ILE A 109 -17.48 14.72 -13.47
CA ILE A 109 -18.80 14.91 -14.06
C ILE A 109 -19.89 14.90 -12.98
N PRO A 110 -20.98 15.69 -13.13
CA PRO A 110 -22.00 15.86 -12.10
C PRO A 110 -22.60 14.54 -11.60
N GLU A 111 -22.77 13.57 -12.51
CA GLU A 111 -23.29 12.25 -12.21
C GLU A 111 -22.38 11.49 -11.25
N MET A 112 -21.06 11.52 -11.47
CA MET A 112 -20.06 10.92 -10.56
C MET A 112 -20.03 11.60 -9.20
N GLN A 113 -20.13 12.93 -9.16
CA GLN A 113 -20.21 13.68 -7.90
C GLN A 113 -21.42 13.26 -7.06
N GLY A 114 -22.56 12.97 -7.70
CA GLY A 114 -23.78 12.49 -7.05
C GLY A 114 -23.65 11.09 -6.46
N ARG A 115 -22.73 10.26 -7.01
CA ARG A 115 -22.47 8.88 -6.54
C ARG A 115 -21.40 8.81 -5.45
N PHE A 116 -20.60 9.87 -5.28
CA PHE A 116 -19.64 10.04 -4.18
C PHE A 116 -20.02 11.23 -3.28
N PRO A 117 -21.17 11.16 -2.57
CA PRO A 117 -21.68 12.30 -1.80
C PRO A 117 -20.91 12.52 -0.51
N ILE A 118 -20.31 11.47 0.05
CA ILE A 118 -19.52 11.54 1.29
C ILE A 118 -18.08 11.89 0.91
N ARG A 119 -17.58 12.99 1.46
CA ARG A 119 -16.22 13.45 1.24
C ARG A 119 -15.49 13.54 2.56
N VAL A 120 -14.29 12.99 2.58
CA VAL A 120 -13.39 12.99 3.75
C VAL A 120 -12.06 13.55 3.27
N GLU A 121 -11.54 14.55 3.96
CA GLU A 121 -10.19 15.07 3.76
C GLU A 121 -9.28 14.41 4.79
N LEU A 122 -8.14 13.88 4.33
CA LEU A 122 -7.13 13.29 5.20
C LEU A 122 -6.11 14.37 5.55
N GLU A 123 -5.81 14.51 6.83
CA GLU A 123 -4.79 15.41 7.33
C GLU A 123 -3.38 14.84 7.07
N SER A 124 -2.37 15.73 7.01
CA SER A 124 -0.97 15.34 6.96
C SER A 124 -0.58 14.60 8.25
N LEU A 125 0.28 13.58 8.11
CA LEU A 125 0.77 12.82 9.26
C LEU A 125 1.66 13.69 10.16
N SER A 126 1.45 13.62 11.45
CA SER A 126 2.31 14.22 12.49
C SER A 126 3.53 13.33 12.77
N VAL A 127 4.51 13.84 13.52
CA VAL A 127 5.65 13.06 14.00
C VAL A 127 5.20 11.87 14.84
N GLU A 128 4.18 12.08 15.68
CA GLU A 128 3.58 11.04 16.53
C GLU A 128 2.92 9.93 15.69
N ASP A 129 2.30 10.28 14.57
CA ASP A 129 1.71 9.29 13.66
C ASP A 129 2.80 8.47 12.98
N PHE A 130 3.89 9.09 12.52
CA PHE A 130 5.04 8.38 11.97
C PHE A 130 5.66 7.42 13.00
N GLU A 131 5.82 7.84 14.24
CA GLU A 131 6.32 6.99 15.33
C GLU A 131 5.41 5.78 15.58
N ARG A 132 4.08 6.01 15.60
CA ARG A 132 3.09 4.94 15.73
C ARG A 132 3.12 3.96 14.55
N ILE A 133 3.28 4.45 13.31
CA ILE A 133 3.39 3.59 12.12
C ILE A 133 4.65 2.73 12.20
N LEU A 134 5.76 3.26 12.72
CA LEU A 134 7.01 2.52 12.89
C LEU A 134 6.95 1.45 13.99
N THR A 135 6.01 1.53 14.94
CA THR A 135 6.02 0.68 16.14
C THR A 135 4.76 -0.14 16.36
N ALA A 136 3.58 0.42 16.09
CA ALA A 136 2.32 -0.11 16.58
C ALA A 136 1.68 -1.17 15.66
N THR A 137 2.07 -1.25 14.40
CA THR A 137 1.51 -2.23 13.46
C THR A 137 2.25 -3.57 13.53
N ASP A 138 1.54 -4.68 13.28
CA ASP A 138 2.15 -6.03 13.34
C ASP A 138 3.28 -6.21 12.34
N ALA A 139 3.15 -5.62 11.15
CA ALA A 139 4.15 -5.63 10.09
C ALA A 139 4.79 -4.24 9.91
N CYS A 140 5.15 -3.54 11.00
CA CYS A 140 5.83 -2.27 10.92
C CYS A 140 7.22 -2.39 10.28
N LEU A 141 7.70 -1.31 9.66
CA LEU A 141 8.98 -1.31 8.94
C LEU A 141 10.15 -1.73 9.82
N THR A 142 10.19 -1.30 11.07
CA THR A 142 11.26 -1.69 12.02
C THR A 142 11.35 -3.21 12.16
N ARG A 143 10.22 -3.91 12.35
CA ARG A 143 10.18 -5.37 12.44
C ARG A 143 10.55 -6.04 11.13
N GLN A 144 10.12 -5.48 9.99
CA GLN A 144 10.46 -6.02 8.68
C GLN A 144 11.98 -5.97 8.45
N TYR A 145 12.64 -4.83 8.73
CA TYR A 145 14.08 -4.71 8.56
C TYR A 145 14.88 -5.52 9.57
N ILE A 146 14.43 -5.64 10.83
CA ILE A 146 15.04 -6.55 11.81
C ILE A 146 15.01 -7.99 11.27
N ALA A 147 13.87 -8.45 10.76
CA ALA A 147 13.74 -9.80 10.22
C ALA A 147 14.58 -9.98 8.94
N LEU A 148 14.58 -9.01 8.04
CA LEU A 148 15.31 -9.04 6.77
C LEU A 148 16.82 -9.12 7.02
N LEU A 149 17.39 -8.17 7.77
CA LEU A 149 18.82 -8.09 8.07
C LEU A 149 19.27 -9.26 8.96
N GLY A 150 18.37 -9.78 9.80
CA GLY A 150 18.61 -10.98 10.60
C GLY A 150 18.86 -12.22 9.74
N THR A 151 18.33 -12.33 8.53
CA THR A 151 18.64 -13.43 7.60
C THR A 151 20.08 -13.41 7.12
N ASP A 152 20.71 -12.24 7.09
CA ASP A 152 22.07 -12.00 6.67
C ASP A 152 23.05 -11.88 7.86
N GLY A 153 22.63 -12.25 9.07
CA GLY A 153 23.47 -12.27 10.27
C GLY A 153 23.63 -10.91 10.96
N VAL A 154 22.82 -9.90 10.59
CA VAL A 154 22.85 -8.57 11.25
C VAL A 154 21.73 -8.48 12.27
N THR A 155 22.09 -8.28 13.54
CA THR A 155 21.12 -8.00 14.60
C THR A 155 20.91 -6.49 14.70
N VAL A 156 19.70 -6.03 14.42
CA VAL A 156 19.34 -4.60 14.49
C VAL A 156 18.47 -4.33 15.71
N ASP A 157 18.81 -3.32 16.49
CA ASP A 157 18.03 -2.81 17.61
C ASP A 157 17.67 -1.33 17.37
N PHE A 158 16.38 -1.02 17.32
CA PHE A 158 15.87 0.35 17.19
C PHE A 158 15.51 0.88 18.59
N THR A 159 16.26 1.86 19.05
CA THR A 159 15.97 2.51 20.33
C THR A 159 14.78 3.49 20.21
N ALA A 160 14.13 3.81 21.30
CA ALA A 160 12.97 4.71 21.30
C ALA A 160 13.31 6.11 20.78
N ASP A 161 14.49 6.65 21.13
CA ASP A 161 14.99 7.92 20.63
C ASP A 161 15.37 7.85 19.14
N GLY A 162 15.91 6.73 18.67
CA GLY A 162 16.18 6.49 17.26
C GLY A 162 14.89 6.46 16.41
N ILE A 163 13.85 5.77 16.88
CA ILE A 163 12.53 5.74 16.24
C ILE A 163 11.92 7.15 16.18
N ARG A 164 11.96 7.88 17.30
CA ARG A 164 11.49 9.26 17.37
C ARG A 164 12.23 10.16 16.38
N ARG A 165 13.56 10.05 16.34
CA ARG A 165 14.38 10.85 15.44
C ARG A 165 14.13 10.52 13.96
N LEU A 166 13.92 9.25 13.63
CA LEU A 166 13.55 8.80 12.29
C LEU A 166 12.19 9.38 11.86
N ALA A 167 11.21 9.38 12.76
CA ALA A 167 9.91 9.99 12.53
C ALA A 167 10.00 11.50 12.26
N GLU A 168 10.83 12.23 13.03
CA GLU A 168 11.09 13.66 12.84
C GLU A 168 11.73 13.96 11.48
N VAL A 169 12.72 13.15 11.07
CA VAL A 169 13.36 13.28 9.75
C VAL A 169 12.34 13.05 8.63
N ALA A 170 11.56 11.99 8.69
CA ALA A 170 10.55 11.67 7.69
C ALA A 170 9.48 12.78 7.58
N TRP A 171 9.02 13.29 8.70
CA TRP A 171 8.10 14.43 8.77
C TRP A 171 8.72 15.70 8.17
N SER A 172 9.94 16.05 8.58
CA SER A 172 10.63 17.25 8.09
C SER A 172 10.85 17.22 6.58
N VAL A 173 11.16 16.06 6.02
CA VAL A 173 11.33 15.90 4.57
C VAL A 173 10.00 16.04 3.84
N ASN A 174 8.90 15.48 4.36
CA ASN A 174 7.56 15.67 3.79
C ASN A 174 7.09 17.12 3.81
N GLU A 175 7.45 17.89 4.85
CA GLU A 175 7.10 19.32 4.94
C GLU A 175 7.89 20.20 3.95
N ARG A 176 9.10 19.80 3.61
CA ARG A 176 10.00 20.59 2.73
C ARG A 176 9.95 20.16 1.25
N THR A 177 9.52 18.94 0.98
CA THR A 177 9.43 18.36 -0.37
C THR A 177 7.99 18.01 -0.70
N GLU A 178 7.78 17.12 -1.68
CA GLU A 178 6.46 16.56 -1.94
C GLU A 178 6.04 15.66 -0.77
N ASN A 179 4.86 15.93 -0.20
CA ASN A 179 4.31 15.12 0.87
C ASN A 179 3.75 13.80 0.30
N ILE A 180 4.51 12.73 0.48
CA ILE A 180 4.12 11.37 0.06
C ILE A 180 3.59 10.52 1.22
N GLY A 181 3.26 11.15 2.35
CA GLY A 181 2.72 10.50 3.54
C GLY A 181 3.66 9.45 4.11
N ALA A 182 3.10 8.33 4.57
CA ALA A 182 3.86 7.25 5.21
C ALA A 182 4.87 6.54 4.26
N ARG A 183 4.74 6.70 2.94
CA ARG A 183 5.73 6.16 1.98
C ARG A 183 7.12 6.73 2.22
N ARG A 184 7.22 7.95 2.78
CA ARG A 184 8.49 8.56 3.16
C ARG A 184 9.30 7.71 4.13
N LEU A 185 8.65 6.94 5.01
CA LEU A 185 9.33 6.05 5.93
C LEU A 185 10.13 4.95 5.21
N HIS A 186 9.64 4.44 4.08
CA HIS A 186 10.39 3.46 3.29
C HIS A 186 11.68 4.05 2.74
N THR A 187 11.60 5.22 2.07
CA THR A 187 12.79 5.86 1.48
C THR A 187 13.81 6.28 2.52
N VAL A 188 13.34 6.81 3.66
CA VAL A 188 14.21 7.21 4.77
C VAL A 188 14.87 5.98 5.43
N MET A 189 14.13 4.87 5.60
CA MET A 189 14.66 3.62 6.17
C MET A 189 15.66 2.95 5.22
N GLU A 190 15.37 2.91 3.92
CA GLU A 190 16.31 2.40 2.91
C GLU A 190 17.62 3.15 2.97
N LYS A 191 17.56 4.49 3.01
CA LYS A 191 18.78 5.31 3.07
C LYS A 191 19.52 5.16 4.40
N LEU A 192 18.80 5.03 5.52
CA LEU A 192 19.40 4.80 6.82
C LEU A 192 20.23 3.53 6.88
N LEU A 193 19.73 2.46 6.26
CA LEU A 193 20.30 1.12 6.33
C LEU A 193 21.08 0.70 5.08
N GLU A 194 21.28 1.59 4.10
CA GLU A 194 21.91 1.30 2.81
C GLU A 194 23.26 0.61 2.95
N ASP A 195 24.20 1.21 3.70
CA ASP A 195 25.54 0.66 3.88
C ASP A 195 25.52 -0.68 4.65
N VAL A 196 24.66 -0.76 5.68
CA VAL A 196 24.53 -1.99 6.48
C VAL A 196 23.95 -3.12 5.64
N SER A 197 22.97 -2.84 4.81
CA SER A 197 22.38 -3.81 3.89
C SER A 197 23.38 -4.27 2.83
N PHE A 198 24.24 -3.36 2.34
CA PHE A 198 25.28 -3.69 1.35
C PHE A 198 26.39 -4.58 1.94
N ASP A 199 26.77 -4.35 3.20
CA ASP A 199 27.81 -5.11 3.89
C ASP A 199 27.28 -6.35 4.64
N ALA A 200 25.97 -6.54 4.71
CA ALA A 200 25.32 -7.69 5.33
C ALA A 200 25.83 -9.03 4.75
N GLY A 201 25.91 -10.05 5.57
CA GLY A 201 26.41 -11.38 5.17
C GLY A 201 27.94 -11.54 5.13
N ARG A 202 28.71 -10.47 5.35
CA ARG A 202 30.19 -10.57 5.42
C ARG A 202 30.68 -10.97 6.82
N HIS A 203 30.03 -10.45 7.84
CA HIS A 203 30.31 -10.74 9.26
C HIS A 203 29.03 -10.57 10.08
N ASP A 204 28.85 -11.41 11.10
CA ASP A 204 27.80 -11.18 12.10
C ASP A 204 28.06 -9.84 12.79
N SER A 205 27.07 -8.97 12.78
CA SER A 205 27.19 -7.63 13.34
C SER A 205 25.94 -7.25 14.15
N VAL A 206 26.14 -6.35 15.11
CA VAL A 206 25.06 -5.75 15.90
C VAL A 206 25.02 -4.26 15.60
N LEU A 207 23.84 -3.78 15.17
CA LEU A 207 23.59 -2.38 14.88
C LEU A 207 22.57 -1.85 15.87
N THR A 208 22.94 -0.80 16.61
CA THR A 208 21.98 -0.01 17.41
C THR A 208 21.63 1.25 16.63
N VAL A 209 20.35 1.43 16.30
CA VAL A 209 19.82 2.60 15.64
C VAL A 209 19.25 3.53 16.69
N ASP A 210 20.10 4.41 17.20
CA ASP A 210 19.79 5.51 18.12
C ASP A 210 19.67 6.86 17.37
N ALA A 211 19.32 7.92 18.08
CA ALA A 211 19.20 9.26 17.50
C ALA A 211 20.52 9.74 16.86
N ALA A 212 21.66 9.41 17.46
CA ALA A 212 22.97 9.81 16.94
C ALA A 212 23.30 9.09 15.63
N TYR A 213 22.96 7.82 15.51
CA TYR A 213 23.10 7.07 14.25
C TYR A 213 22.21 7.64 13.15
N VAL A 214 20.95 7.96 13.48
CA VAL A 214 20.01 8.58 12.52
C VAL A 214 20.56 9.93 12.03
N ASP A 215 21.05 10.79 12.95
CA ASP A 215 21.63 12.08 12.59
C ASP A 215 22.90 11.93 11.74
N LEU A 216 23.75 10.97 12.04
CA LEU A 216 24.97 10.69 11.25
C LEU A 216 24.63 10.32 9.80
N ARG A 217 23.57 9.51 9.60
CA ARG A 217 23.22 8.97 8.28
C ARG A 217 22.28 9.86 7.48
N LEU A 218 21.39 10.57 8.15
CA LEU A 218 20.28 11.32 7.53
C LEU A 218 20.34 12.82 7.81
N GLY A 219 21.27 13.29 8.65
CA GLY A 219 21.33 14.70 9.08
C GLY A 219 21.50 15.67 7.91
N GLU A 220 22.33 15.33 6.94
CA GLU A 220 22.53 16.16 5.73
C GLU A 220 21.28 16.19 4.83
N LEU A 221 20.56 15.07 4.73
CA LEU A 221 19.32 14.95 3.96
C LEU A 221 18.18 15.78 4.59
N SER A 222 18.14 15.84 5.92
CA SER A 222 17.15 16.65 6.64
C SER A 222 17.40 18.16 6.49
N GLN A 223 18.61 18.58 6.14
CA GLN A 223 18.99 20.00 6.04
C GLN A 223 19.00 20.54 4.61
N SER A 224 19.20 19.69 3.59
CA SER A 224 19.29 20.08 2.19
C SER A 224 18.07 19.63 1.41
N GLU A 225 17.29 20.61 0.91
CA GLU A 225 16.11 20.36 0.07
C GLU A 225 16.50 19.68 -1.26
N ASP A 226 17.63 20.07 -1.85
CA ASP A 226 18.11 19.49 -3.10
C ASP A 226 18.52 18.02 -2.90
N LEU A 227 19.25 17.69 -1.84
CA LEU A 227 19.63 16.31 -1.53
C LEU A 227 18.40 15.45 -1.20
N ALA A 228 17.45 15.96 -0.44
CA ALA A 228 16.22 15.26 -0.12
C ALA A 228 15.40 14.93 -1.39
N ARG A 229 15.40 15.81 -2.37
CA ARG A 229 14.65 15.68 -3.62
C ARG A 229 15.25 14.66 -4.59
N TYR A 230 16.59 14.45 -4.56
CA TYR A 230 17.29 13.53 -5.46
C TYR A 230 17.58 12.16 -4.85
N VAL A 231 17.56 12.05 -3.51
CA VAL A 231 18.00 10.84 -2.78
C VAL A 231 16.83 10.14 -2.10
N LEU A 232 15.78 10.86 -1.77
CA LEU A 232 14.56 10.39 -1.11
C LEU A 232 13.34 10.63 -2.00
#